data_bd42aefb3eb8a9ec1d6c06eee58e1500
#
_entry.id   bd42aefb3eb8a9ec1d6c06eee58e1500
#
_cell.length_a   1.000
_cell.length_b   1.000
_cell.length_c   1.000
_cell.angle_alpha   90.00
_cell.angle_beta   90.00
_cell.angle_gamma   90.00
#
_symmetry.space_group_name_H-M   'P 1'
#
loop_
_entity.id
_entity.type
_entity.pdbx_description
1 polymer ?
#
loop_
_entity_poly.entity_id
_entity_poly.type
_entity_poly.pdbx_seq_one_letter_code
_entity_poly.pdbx_strand_id
1 'polypeptide(L)'
;MLYINNLHQINTHMANFFPSLEIIDQLTVKPTEGESFLLNKLAQELDDTFDVYFNPYLDGDRPDFLILKKGHGAIIIEVKDWDMSNYFIDKNNHWRTTHNPKIRTSAPMQQAFKYKYHLFELHIPSLGFANILNSNFYKTIQCFVYLHTTTKDRLSALYDRPINEVKQLINSANEQSGYFQTN
;
A
#
# COMPACT_ATOMS: atom_id res chain seq x y z
N MET A 1 -6.56 27.13 9.24
CA MET A 1 -6.24 27.30 10.67
C MET A 1 -7.50 27.13 11.55
N LEU A 2 -8.23 26.01 11.42
CA LEU A 2 -9.52 25.80 12.12
C LEU A 2 -9.92 24.31 12.22
N TYR A 3 -8.97 23.37 12.47
CA TYR A 3 -9.35 21.94 12.65
C TYR A 3 -8.65 21.23 13.82
N ILE A 4 -7.88 21.93 14.66
CA ILE A 4 -7.12 21.29 15.76
C ILE A 4 -7.79 21.44 17.13
N ASN A 5 -8.92 22.18 17.26
CA ASN A 5 -9.45 22.53 18.59
C ASN A 5 -10.41 21.52 19.24
N ASN A 6 -10.54 20.28 18.74
CA ASN A 6 -11.42 19.26 19.34
C ASN A 6 -10.70 17.98 19.81
N LEU A 7 -9.37 17.96 19.89
CA LEU A 7 -8.60 16.76 20.34
C LEU A 7 -8.34 16.74 21.86
N HIS A 8 -9.11 17.44 22.68
CA HIS A 8 -8.94 17.45 24.13
C HIS A 8 -9.78 16.42 24.91
N GLN A 9 -10.25 15.36 24.27
CA GLN A 9 -10.44 14.08 24.96
C GLN A 9 -9.25 13.20 24.59
N ILE A 10 -8.24 13.17 25.46
CA ILE A 10 -7.13 12.22 25.40
C ILE A 10 -7.76 10.83 25.42
N ASN A 11 -7.86 10.23 24.24
CA ASN A 11 -8.21 8.83 24.13
C ASN A 11 -7.01 8.07 24.71
N THR A 12 -7.11 7.58 25.93
CA THR A 12 -6.02 6.92 26.67
C THR A 12 -5.57 5.59 26.03
N HIS A 13 -6.09 5.25 24.86
CA HIS A 13 -5.87 4.04 24.11
C HIS A 13 -5.63 4.28 22.60
N MET A 14 -4.91 5.35 22.27
CA MET A 14 -4.51 5.61 20.88
C MET A 14 -3.21 4.85 20.56
N ALA A 15 -3.04 4.44 19.30
CA ALA A 15 -1.81 3.84 18.79
C ALA A 15 -0.55 4.64 19.10
N ASN A 16 0.57 3.96 19.26
CA ASN A 16 1.88 4.60 19.43
C ASN A 16 2.41 5.07 18.05
N PHE A 17 2.62 6.37 17.89
CA PHE A 17 3.14 6.94 16.64
C PHE A 17 4.65 7.21 16.72
N PHE A 18 5.38 6.87 15.65
CA PHE A 18 6.81 7.07 15.48
C PHE A 18 7.10 7.75 14.12
N PRO A 19 7.54 9.05 14.10
CA PRO A 19 7.61 9.96 15.26
C PRO A 19 6.21 10.28 15.82
N SER A 20 6.15 10.91 17.00
CA SER A 20 4.85 11.30 17.57
C SER A 20 4.11 12.30 16.67
N LEU A 21 2.78 12.38 16.79
CA LEU A 21 1.96 13.26 15.96
C LEU A 21 2.40 14.72 16.06
N GLU A 22 2.84 15.16 17.26
CA GLU A 22 3.36 16.52 17.48
C GLU A 22 4.65 16.76 16.69
N ILE A 23 5.54 15.77 16.60
CA ILE A 23 6.77 15.87 15.82
C ILE A 23 6.43 15.86 14.31
N ILE A 24 5.49 15.01 13.88
CA ILE A 24 5.04 14.97 12.49
C ILE A 24 4.48 16.33 12.07
N ASP A 25 3.69 16.98 12.95
CA ASP A 25 3.14 18.31 12.69
C ASP A 25 4.22 19.41 12.58
N GLN A 26 5.40 19.19 13.14
CA GLN A 26 6.53 20.13 13.08
C GLN A 26 7.52 19.85 11.94
N LEU A 27 7.33 18.80 11.14
CA LEU A 27 8.22 18.48 10.03
C LEU A 27 8.31 19.64 9.03
N THR A 28 9.51 19.89 8.52
CA THR A 28 9.74 20.89 7.46
C THR A 28 8.99 20.52 6.18
N VAL A 29 9.06 19.24 5.80
CA VAL A 29 8.25 18.69 4.70
C VAL A 29 7.00 18.10 5.34
N LYS A 30 5.88 18.73 5.11
CA LYS A 30 4.59 18.29 5.67
C LYS A 30 4.11 17.02 4.99
N PRO A 31 3.36 16.16 5.70
CA PRO A 31 2.63 15.07 5.07
C PRO A 31 1.72 15.57 3.95
N THR A 32 1.55 14.78 2.91
CA THR A 32 0.58 15.04 1.84
C THR A 32 -0.86 15.00 2.39
N GLU A 33 -1.84 15.39 1.59
CA GLU A 33 -3.26 15.34 2.01
C GLU A 33 -3.70 13.91 2.35
N GLY A 34 -3.30 12.94 1.53
CA GLY A 34 -3.60 11.54 1.75
C GLY A 34 -2.90 10.97 2.99
N GLU A 35 -1.63 11.32 3.19
CA GLU A 35 -0.90 10.92 4.40
C GLU A 35 -1.52 11.53 5.66
N SER A 36 -1.86 12.83 5.63
CA SER A 36 -2.50 13.53 6.74
C SER A 36 -3.86 12.94 7.08
N PHE A 37 -4.66 12.63 6.06
CA PHE A 37 -5.94 11.97 6.24
C PHE A 37 -5.78 10.61 6.91
N LEU A 38 -4.84 9.79 6.42
CA LEU A 38 -4.59 8.46 6.96
C LEU A 38 -4.04 8.51 8.38
N LEU A 39 -3.10 9.43 8.70
CA LEU A 39 -2.61 9.67 10.06
C LEU A 39 -3.76 9.92 11.04
N ASN A 40 -4.68 10.84 10.67
CA ASN A 40 -5.83 11.15 11.51
C ASN A 40 -6.77 9.95 11.70
N LYS A 41 -6.98 9.16 10.65
CA LYS A 41 -7.80 7.95 10.73
C LYS A 41 -7.16 6.88 11.62
N LEU A 42 -5.88 6.62 11.46
CA LEU A 42 -5.15 5.66 12.30
C LEU A 42 -5.15 6.09 13.77
N ALA A 43 -5.01 7.39 14.05
CA ALA A 43 -5.07 7.93 15.42
C ALA A 43 -6.46 7.79 16.06
N GLN A 44 -7.53 7.81 15.26
CA GLN A 44 -8.90 7.66 15.74
C GLN A 44 -9.31 6.20 15.95
N GLU A 45 -8.83 5.30 15.09
CA GLU A 45 -9.35 3.93 14.96
C GLU A 45 -8.46 2.87 15.64
N LEU A 46 -7.15 3.14 15.79
CA LEU A 46 -6.23 2.17 16.37
C LEU A 46 -5.98 2.44 17.85
N ASP A 47 -5.96 1.35 18.63
CA ASP A 47 -5.66 1.37 20.06
C ASP A 47 -4.15 1.27 20.33
N ASP A 48 -3.75 1.32 21.60
CA ASP A 48 -2.37 1.29 22.09
C ASP A 48 -1.63 -0.05 21.87
N THR A 49 -2.30 -1.05 21.30
CA THR A 49 -1.68 -2.32 20.87
C THR A 49 -0.99 -2.22 19.52
N PHE A 50 -1.16 -1.08 18.81
CA PHE A 50 -0.54 -0.83 17.52
C PHE A 50 0.60 0.19 17.63
N ASP A 51 1.69 -0.09 16.92
CA ASP A 51 2.79 0.82 16.67
C ASP A 51 2.73 1.29 15.20
N VAL A 52 2.61 2.60 14.99
CA VAL A 52 2.50 3.22 13.66
C VAL A 52 3.77 4.01 13.37
N TYR A 53 4.54 3.55 12.41
CA TYR A 53 5.73 4.23 11.90
C TYR A 53 5.36 5.02 10.66
N PHE A 54 5.51 6.33 10.71
CA PHE A 54 5.30 7.23 9.58
C PHE A 54 6.62 7.55 8.89
N ASN A 55 6.70 7.29 7.60
CA ASN A 55 7.89 7.51 6.77
C ASN A 55 9.19 6.94 7.38
N PRO A 56 9.19 5.69 7.94
CA PRO A 56 10.38 5.14 8.55
C PRO A 56 11.51 5.00 7.51
N TYR A 57 12.73 5.35 7.92
CA TYR A 57 13.90 5.10 7.10
C TYR A 57 14.43 3.68 7.36
N LEU A 58 14.42 2.85 6.34
CA LEU A 58 14.84 1.45 6.38
C LEU A 58 15.96 1.23 5.36
N ASP A 59 17.15 1.71 5.67
CA ASP A 59 18.37 1.53 4.87
C ASP A 59 18.16 1.72 3.36
N GLY A 60 17.61 2.89 2.97
CA GLY A 60 17.32 3.27 1.59
C GLY A 60 15.87 3.05 1.14
N ASP A 61 15.09 2.27 1.87
CA ASP A 61 13.64 2.20 1.68
C ASP A 61 12.91 3.17 2.62
N ARG A 62 11.77 3.65 2.15
CA ARG A 62 10.96 4.60 2.92
C ARG A 62 9.48 4.40 2.62
N PRO A 63 8.83 3.40 3.20
CA PRO A 63 7.38 3.25 3.08
C PRO A 63 6.67 4.41 3.78
N ASP A 64 5.51 4.83 3.26
CA ASP A 64 4.76 5.92 3.88
C ASP A 64 4.28 5.52 5.27
N PHE A 65 3.78 4.29 5.43
CA PHE A 65 3.42 3.73 6.74
C PHE A 65 3.89 2.29 6.89
N LEU A 66 4.42 2.00 8.07
CA LEU A 66 4.61 0.65 8.58
C LEU A 66 3.86 0.54 9.91
N ILE A 67 2.86 -0.33 9.97
CA ILE A 67 2.02 -0.54 11.15
C ILE A 67 2.29 -1.92 11.70
N LEU A 68 2.61 -2.00 12.98
CA LEU A 68 2.89 -3.24 13.67
C LEU A 68 1.82 -3.53 14.72
N LYS A 69 1.46 -4.80 14.86
CA LYS A 69 0.71 -5.28 16.02
C LYS A 69 1.41 -6.50 16.60
N LYS A 70 1.82 -6.40 17.86
CA LYS A 70 2.55 -7.47 18.55
C LYS A 70 1.77 -8.78 18.51
N GLY A 71 2.43 -9.86 18.07
CA GLY A 71 1.84 -11.19 17.97
C GLY A 71 0.93 -11.41 16.76
N HIS A 72 0.73 -10.42 15.88
CA HIS A 72 -0.15 -10.53 14.72
C HIS A 72 0.60 -10.31 13.39
N GLY A 73 1.51 -9.33 13.33
CA GLY A 73 2.28 -9.05 12.13
C GLY A 73 2.38 -7.57 11.81
N ALA A 74 2.56 -7.26 10.52
CA ALA A 74 2.76 -5.90 10.05
C ALA A 74 1.92 -5.57 8.82
N ILE A 75 1.65 -4.28 8.63
CA ILE A 75 1.00 -3.72 7.46
C ILE A 75 1.90 -2.64 6.88
N ILE A 76 2.19 -2.72 5.59
CA ILE A 76 2.82 -1.65 4.83
C ILE A 76 1.74 -0.96 4.02
N ILE A 77 1.66 0.37 4.13
CA ILE A 77 0.73 1.16 3.32
C ILE A 77 1.54 2.19 2.53
N GLU A 78 1.33 2.18 1.23
CA GLU A 78 1.80 3.22 0.31
C GLU A 78 0.64 4.16 0.00
N VAL A 79 0.83 5.46 0.15
CA VAL A 79 -0.17 6.50 -0.10
C VAL A 79 0.09 7.15 -1.44
N LYS A 80 -0.96 7.39 -2.21
CA LYS A 80 -0.90 8.11 -3.47
C LYS A 80 -2.04 9.11 -3.58
N ASP A 81 -1.67 10.38 -3.74
CA ASP A 81 -2.58 11.48 -4.04
C ASP A 81 -2.71 11.68 -5.57
N TRP A 82 -2.73 10.56 -6.30
CA TRP A 82 -2.75 10.58 -7.75
C TRP A 82 -4.18 10.76 -8.28
N ASP A 83 -4.35 11.71 -9.20
CA ASP A 83 -5.54 11.72 -10.05
C ASP A 83 -5.44 10.58 -11.09
N MET A 84 -6.22 9.52 -10.88
CA MET A 84 -6.22 8.33 -11.75
C MET A 84 -6.66 8.61 -13.19
N SER A 85 -7.23 9.78 -13.50
CA SER A 85 -7.49 10.20 -14.88
C SER A 85 -6.20 10.42 -15.68
N ASN A 86 -5.10 10.68 -15.00
CA ASN A 86 -3.78 10.89 -15.60
C ASN A 86 -2.99 9.61 -15.82
N TYR A 87 -3.57 8.44 -15.51
CA TYR A 87 -2.90 7.16 -15.60
C TYR A 87 -3.70 6.14 -16.39
N PHE A 88 -3.01 5.21 -17.02
CA PHE A 88 -3.60 4.03 -17.64
C PHE A 88 -2.64 2.83 -17.54
N ILE A 89 -3.19 1.63 -17.70
CA ILE A 89 -2.41 0.40 -17.77
C ILE A 89 -2.39 -0.03 -19.24
N ASP A 90 -1.20 -0.20 -19.82
CA ASP A 90 -1.03 -0.62 -21.20
C ASP A 90 -1.26 -2.14 -21.37
N LYS A 91 -1.29 -2.61 -22.62
CA LYS A 91 -1.51 -4.03 -22.97
C LYS A 91 -0.49 -4.99 -22.35
N ASN A 92 0.65 -4.48 -21.89
CA ASN A 92 1.70 -5.27 -21.24
C ASN A 92 1.66 -5.16 -19.72
N ASN A 93 0.57 -4.67 -19.15
CA ASN A 93 0.38 -4.42 -17.70
C ASN A 93 1.36 -3.39 -17.12
N HIS A 94 1.84 -2.45 -17.94
CA HIS A 94 2.67 -1.37 -17.46
C HIS A 94 1.83 -0.12 -17.18
N TRP A 95 2.03 0.46 -16.02
CA TRP A 95 1.47 1.75 -15.67
C TRP A 95 2.15 2.86 -16.47
N ARG A 96 1.34 3.75 -17.03
CA ARG A 96 1.77 4.87 -17.85
C ARG A 96 0.98 6.12 -17.53
N THR A 97 1.56 7.29 -17.83
CA THR A 97 0.84 8.55 -17.72
C THR A 97 0.21 8.93 -19.06
N THR A 98 -0.96 9.56 -19.02
CA THR A 98 -1.65 10.06 -20.23
C THR A 98 -0.86 11.17 -20.93
N HIS A 99 -0.15 11.99 -20.15
CA HIS A 99 0.66 13.10 -20.65
C HIS A 99 1.92 12.64 -21.42
N ASN A 100 2.52 11.54 -20.99
CA ASN A 100 3.66 10.95 -21.66
C ASN A 100 3.56 9.41 -21.66
N PRO A 101 2.83 8.83 -22.63
CA PRO A 101 2.62 7.39 -22.71
C PRO A 101 3.89 6.55 -22.89
N LYS A 102 5.02 7.18 -23.24
CA LYS A 102 6.32 6.49 -23.36
C LYS A 102 6.96 6.22 -22.00
N ILE A 103 6.66 7.05 -21.01
CA ILE A 103 7.22 6.90 -19.66
C ILE A 103 6.46 5.80 -18.92
N ARG A 104 7.20 4.81 -18.44
CA ARG A 104 6.70 3.77 -17.55
C ARG A 104 6.76 4.26 -16.12
N THR A 105 5.67 4.12 -15.39
CA THR A 105 5.56 4.43 -13.96
C THR A 105 5.46 3.15 -13.15
N SER A 106 6.08 3.09 -12.00
CA SER A 106 5.91 1.94 -11.09
C SER A 106 4.48 1.89 -10.58
N ALA A 107 3.90 0.71 -10.60
CA ALA A 107 2.60 0.49 -9.96
C ALA A 107 2.76 0.71 -8.44
N PRO A 108 1.83 1.43 -7.78
CA PRO A 108 1.93 1.68 -6.34
C PRO A 108 2.06 0.41 -5.51
N MET A 109 1.32 -0.64 -5.87
CA MET A 109 1.39 -1.93 -5.21
C MET A 109 2.77 -2.62 -5.36
N GLN A 110 3.46 -2.42 -6.50
CA GLN A 110 4.82 -2.94 -6.69
C GLN A 110 5.81 -2.27 -5.73
N GLN A 111 5.61 -1.00 -5.43
CA GLN A 111 6.42 -0.28 -4.45
C GLN A 111 6.23 -0.85 -3.04
N ALA A 112 4.99 -1.06 -2.61
CA ALA A 112 4.70 -1.67 -1.31
C ALA A 112 5.24 -3.11 -1.21
N PHE A 113 5.12 -3.91 -2.28
CA PHE A 113 5.70 -5.27 -2.32
C PHE A 113 7.23 -5.26 -2.30
N LYS A 114 7.87 -4.27 -2.93
CA LYS A 114 9.32 -4.11 -2.85
C LYS A 114 9.77 -3.92 -1.39
N TYR A 115 9.09 -3.04 -0.64
CA TYR A 115 9.41 -2.83 0.78
C TYR A 115 9.22 -4.11 1.60
N LYS A 116 8.14 -4.85 1.37
CA LYS A 116 7.94 -6.15 2.02
C LYS A 116 9.07 -7.13 1.69
N TYR A 117 9.43 -7.25 0.43
CA TYR A 117 10.55 -8.11 0.00
C TYR A 117 11.84 -7.72 0.70
N HIS A 118 12.18 -6.44 0.75
CA HIS A 118 13.39 -5.95 1.40
C HIS A 118 13.37 -6.15 2.92
N LEU A 119 12.21 -6.08 3.58
CA LEU A 119 12.11 -6.43 5.00
C LEU A 119 12.55 -7.87 5.26
N PHE A 120 12.18 -8.81 4.39
CA PHE A 120 12.56 -10.23 4.53
C PHE A 120 14.00 -10.52 4.10
N GLU A 121 14.47 -9.89 3.03
CA GLU A 121 15.75 -10.25 2.41
C GLU A 121 16.93 -9.41 2.90
N LEU A 122 16.67 -8.15 3.30
CA LEU A 122 17.75 -7.20 3.57
C LEU A 122 17.69 -6.61 4.98
N HIS A 123 16.51 -6.13 5.43
CA HIS A 123 16.44 -5.31 6.64
C HIS A 123 16.34 -6.12 7.93
N ILE A 124 15.65 -7.25 7.90
CA ILE A 124 15.42 -8.08 9.09
C ILE A 124 15.73 -9.55 8.77
N PRO A 125 17.01 -9.98 8.84
CA PRO A 125 17.42 -11.34 8.48
C PRO A 125 16.64 -12.45 9.19
N SER A 126 16.20 -12.20 10.43
CA SER A 126 15.36 -13.14 11.17
C SER A 126 14.01 -13.42 10.53
N LEU A 127 13.42 -12.44 9.82
CA LEU A 127 12.20 -12.65 9.05
C LEU A 127 12.44 -13.58 7.86
N GLY A 128 13.53 -13.36 7.11
CA GLY A 128 13.91 -14.21 6.00
C GLY A 128 14.14 -15.65 6.47
N PHE A 129 14.89 -15.83 7.55
CA PHE A 129 15.12 -17.15 8.14
C PHE A 129 13.81 -17.84 8.59
N ALA A 130 12.93 -17.11 9.27
CA ALA A 130 11.62 -17.63 9.67
C ALA A 130 10.76 -18.04 8.46
N ASN A 131 10.82 -17.29 7.36
CA ASN A 131 10.13 -17.60 6.11
C ASN A 131 10.66 -18.86 5.43
N ILE A 132 11.97 -19.11 5.49
CA ILE A 132 12.59 -20.37 5.00
C ILE A 132 12.03 -21.56 5.77
N LEU A 133 11.91 -21.44 7.09
CA LEU A 133 11.37 -22.51 7.94
C LEU A 133 9.86 -22.70 7.78
N ASN A 134 9.13 -21.64 7.50
CA ASN A 134 7.67 -21.66 7.33
C ASN A 134 7.23 -20.60 6.33
N SER A 135 6.92 -21.00 5.11
CA SER A 135 6.49 -20.10 4.02
C SER A 135 5.23 -19.28 4.34
N ASN A 136 4.39 -19.71 5.29
CA ASN A 136 3.26 -18.91 5.75
C ASN A 136 3.71 -17.65 6.50
N PHE A 137 4.96 -17.61 6.97
CA PHE A 137 5.49 -16.44 7.67
C PHE A 137 5.52 -15.19 6.77
N TYR A 138 5.69 -15.38 5.47
CA TYR A 138 5.60 -14.28 4.49
C TYR A 138 4.24 -13.56 4.50
N LYS A 139 3.17 -14.25 4.92
CA LYS A 139 1.81 -13.68 5.00
C LYS A 139 1.60 -12.79 6.24
N THR A 140 2.53 -12.81 7.20
CA THR A 140 2.43 -11.97 8.41
C THR A 140 2.63 -10.49 8.11
N ILE A 141 3.21 -10.13 6.94
CA ILE A 141 3.28 -8.77 6.46
C ILE A 141 2.33 -8.61 5.28
N GLN A 142 1.38 -7.68 5.40
CA GLN A 142 0.44 -7.33 4.34
C GLN A 142 0.82 -5.98 3.70
N CYS A 143 0.51 -5.83 2.41
CA CYS A 143 0.76 -4.60 1.67
C CYS A 143 -0.54 -4.01 1.17
N PHE A 144 -0.71 -2.72 1.32
CA PHE A 144 -1.85 -1.96 0.84
C PHE A 144 -1.41 -0.69 0.12
N VAL A 145 -2.28 -0.19 -0.73
CA VAL A 145 -2.16 1.13 -1.33
C VAL A 145 -3.39 1.94 -0.96
N TYR A 146 -3.18 3.10 -0.39
CA TYR A 146 -4.24 4.06 -0.16
C TYR A 146 -4.22 5.14 -1.26
N LEU A 147 -5.32 5.25 -1.98
CA LEU A 147 -5.51 6.21 -3.07
C LEU A 147 -6.49 7.30 -2.59
N HIS A 148 -5.96 8.44 -2.18
CA HIS A 148 -6.73 9.47 -1.49
C HIS A 148 -7.81 10.13 -2.36
N THR A 149 -7.46 10.46 -3.60
CA THR A 149 -8.34 11.23 -4.51
C THR A 149 -9.12 10.36 -5.49
N THR A 150 -9.05 9.02 -5.34
CA THR A 150 -9.59 8.08 -6.32
C THR A 150 -10.87 7.44 -5.80
N THR A 151 -11.90 7.43 -6.62
CA THR A 151 -13.13 6.67 -6.36
C THR A 151 -12.99 5.21 -6.78
N LYS A 152 -13.82 4.33 -6.17
CA LYS A 152 -13.87 2.91 -6.51
C LYS A 152 -14.13 2.68 -8.00
N ASP A 153 -15.05 3.47 -8.59
CA ASP A 153 -15.43 3.33 -9.99
C ASP A 153 -14.28 3.67 -10.94
N ARG A 154 -13.52 4.74 -10.65
CA ARG A 154 -12.31 5.09 -11.41
C ARG A 154 -11.24 4.02 -11.32
N LEU A 155 -11.04 3.46 -10.12
CA LEU A 155 -10.07 2.39 -9.92
C LEU A 155 -10.50 1.11 -10.65
N SER A 156 -11.77 0.74 -10.58
CA SER A 156 -12.32 -0.40 -11.33
C SER A 156 -12.11 -0.22 -12.83
N ALA A 157 -12.45 0.95 -13.38
CA ALA A 157 -12.27 1.24 -14.80
C ALA A 157 -10.80 1.10 -15.26
N LEU A 158 -9.84 1.46 -14.37
CA LEU A 158 -8.41 1.32 -14.66
C LEU A 158 -7.98 -0.15 -14.81
N TYR A 159 -8.56 -1.06 -14.00
CA TYR A 159 -8.21 -2.48 -13.97
C TYR A 159 -9.10 -3.36 -14.83
N ASP A 160 -10.31 -2.92 -15.19
CA ASP A 160 -11.28 -3.74 -15.93
C ASP A 160 -10.75 -4.15 -17.31
N ARG A 161 -10.07 -3.26 -18.01
CA ARG A 161 -9.52 -3.57 -19.34
C ARG A 161 -8.48 -4.69 -19.31
N PRO A 162 -7.42 -4.63 -18.48
CA PRO A 162 -6.44 -5.72 -18.40
C PRO A 162 -7.07 -7.06 -17.98
N ILE A 163 -8.01 -7.03 -17.02
CA ILE A 163 -8.69 -8.23 -16.54
C ILE A 163 -9.51 -8.86 -17.66
N ASN A 164 -10.24 -8.06 -18.46
CA ASN A 164 -11.04 -8.56 -19.56
C ASN A 164 -10.16 -9.10 -20.69
N GLU A 165 -9.05 -8.45 -21.01
CA GLU A 165 -8.08 -8.94 -21.99
C GLU A 165 -7.50 -10.30 -21.57
N VAL A 166 -7.13 -10.48 -20.30
CA VAL A 166 -6.65 -11.76 -19.77
C VAL A 166 -7.73 -12.84 -19.83
N LYS A 167 -8.98 -12.52 -19.46
CA LYS A 167 -10.10 -13.47 -19.58
C LYS A 167 -10.32 -13.92 -21.02
N GLN A 168 -10.27 -12.99 -21.98
CA GLN A 168 -10.39 -13.32 -23.40
C GLN A 168 -9.27 -14.25 -23.87
N LEU A 169 -8.01 -13.98 -23.45
CA LEU A 169 -6.86 -14.84 -23.77
C LEU A 169 -7.02 -16.25 -23.21
N ILE A 170 -7.48 -16.38 -21.97
CA ILE A 170 -7.73 -17.67 -21.32
C ILE A 170 -8.82 -18.43 -22.08
N ASN A 171 -9.93 -17.77 -22.43
CA ASN A 171 -11.02 -18.39 -23.16
C ASN A 171 -10.55 -18.87 -24.53
N SER A 172 -9.83 -18.04 -25.30
CA SER A 172 -9.27 -18.40 -26.61
C SER A 172 -8.29 -19.57 -26.51
N ALA A 173 -7.45 -19.61 -25.47
CA ALA A 173 -6.53 -20.72 -25.24
C ALA A 173 -7.26 -22.02 -24.91
N ASN A 174 -8.34 -21.95 -24.12
CA ASN A 174 -9.17 -23.10 -23.78
C ASN A 174 -9.93 -23.65 -25.04
N GLU A 175 -10.44 -22.77 -25.90
CA GLU A 175 -11.09 -23.13 -27.13
C GLU A 175 -10.12 -23.83 -28.12
N GLN A 176 -8.86 -23.35 -28.19
CA GLN A 176 -7.84 -23.95 -29.07
C GLN A 176 -7.28 -25.27 -28.54
N SER A 177 -7.23 -25.44 -27.21
CA SER A 177 -6.62 -26.63 -26.62
C SER A 177 -7.55 -27.83 -26.47
N GLY A 178 -8.86 -27.65 -26.61
CA GLY A 178 -9.86 -28.75 -26.51
C GLY A 178 -9.88 -29.46 -25.15
N TYR A 179 -9.24 -28.90 -24.11
CA TYR A 179 -8.91 -29.62 -22.87
C TYR A 179 -9.95 -29.55 -21.77
N PHE A 180 -11.08 -28.92 -21.96
CA PHE A 180 -12.18 -28.93 -20.98
C PHE A 180 -13.54 -29.19 -21.61
N GLN A 181 -13.71 -30.39 -22.14
CA GLN A 181 -15.03 -31.02 -22.15
C GLN A 181 -15.08 -31.95 -20.92
N THR A 182 -15.57 -31.47 -19.84
CA THR A 182 -16.06 -32.32 -18.76
C THR A 182 -17.46 -32.79 -19.12
N ASN A 183 -17.57 -34.08 -19.30
CA ASN A 183 -18.85 -34.81 -19.21
C ASN A 183 -19.49 -34.62 -17.84
#